data_0d62c45247a0304088b87fbe48f9b01e
#
_entry.id   0d62c45247a0304088b87fbe48f9b01e
#
_cell.length_a   1.000
_cell.length_b   1.000
_cell.length_c   1.000
_cell.angle_alpha   90.00
_cell.angle_beta   90.00
_cell.angle_gamma   90.00
#
_symmetry.space_group_name_H-M   'P 1'
#
loop_
_entity.id
_entity.type
_entity.pdbx_description
1 polymer ?
#
loop_
_entity_poly.entity_id
_entity_poly.type
_entity_poly.pdbx_seq_one_letter_code
_entity_poly.pdbx_strand_id
1 'polypeptide(L)'
;MPVLEARGITKTVGTGRGARRVLDGVSLQVDAGEVVAVLGRSGSGKSTLLHLLGGLDTPDAGRIVLAGKEITRQRPRALAKTRLRHVGFVFQAFHLIEELSGEENVLMPARLPGAGRDGERRARRLIGELGLTEIAGRRPHELSGGEQQRLAIARALVNDPEVVLADEPTGNLDQGNGATVLALLRSLRRRAVVIVTHETEAAAIADRVLHLQDG
;
A
#
# COMPACT_ATOMS: atom_id res chain seq x y z
N MET A 1 14.94 1.58 14.47
CA MET A 1 13.63 1.17 15.07
C MET A 1 12.66 0.96 13.92
N PRO A 2 11.90 -0.14 13.92
CA PRO A 2 10.97 -0.40 12.82
C PRO A 2 9.94 0.72 12.68
N VAL A 3 9.66 1.08 11.44
CA VAL A 3 8.58 2.05 11.09
C VAL A 3 7.22 1.38 11.15
N LEU A 4 7.20 0.09 10.81
CA LEU A 4 6.00 -0.76 10.87
C LEU A 4 6.32 -2.02 11.67
N GLU A 5 5.50 -2.32 12.66
CA GLU A 5 5.62 -3.53 13.49
C GLU A 5 4.24 -4.15 13.70
N ALA A 6 4.14 -5.45 13.46
CA ALA A 6 2.99 -6.28 13.78
C ALA A 6 3.45 -7.44 14.66
N ARG A 7 2.74 -7.73 15.76
CA ARG A 7 3.08 -8.81 16.69
C ARG A 7 1.85 -9.66 16.98
N GLY A 8 1.95 -10.96 16.70
CA GLY A 8 0.94 -11.95 17.06
C GLY A 8 -0.42 -11.68 16.43
N ILE A 9 -0.45 -11.20 15.18
CA ILE A 9 -1.69 -10.82 14.50
C ILE A 9 -2.52 -12.07 14.18
N THR A 10 -3.73 -12.08 14.70
CA THR A 10 -4.73 -13.11 14.41
C THR A 10 -5.95 -12.47 13.79
N LYS A 11 -6.50 -13.09 12.75
CA LYS A 11 -7.71 -12.62 12.09
C LYS A 11 -8.56 -13.77 11.59
N THR A 12 -9.84 -13.69 11.90
CA THR A 12 -10.89 -14.58 11.39
C THR A 12 -11.79 -13.78 10.45
N VAL A 13 -12.12 -14.33 9.29
CA VAL A 13 -13.01 -13.74 8.30
C VAL A 13 -14.26 -14.62 8.18
N GLY A 14 -15.41 -13.98 7.94
CA GLY A 14 -16.72 -14.66 7.91
C GLY A 14 -17.34 -14.78 9.30
N THR A 15 -18.56 -15.32 9.35
CA THR A 15 -19.36 -15.48 10.58
C THR A 15 -19.96 -16.88 10.68
N GLY A 16 -20.23 -17.35 11.89
CA GLY A 16 -20.87 -18.63 12.14
C GLY A 16 -20.09 -19.82 11.58
N ARG A 17 -20.78 -20.74 10.88
CA ARG A 17 -20.15 -21.95 10.31
C ARG A 17 -19.18 -21.66 9.15
N GLY A 18 -19.21 -20.44 8.59
CA GLY A 18 -18.29 -20.00 7.53
C GLY A 18 -17.09 -19.21 8.04
N ALA A 19 -16.92 -19.07 9.35
CA ALA A 19 -15.77 -18.38 9.93
C ALA A 19 -14.49 -19.18 9.68
N ARG A 20 -13.49 -18.51 9.07
CA ARG A 20 -12.17 -19.09 8.79
C ARG A 20 -11.10 -18.18 9.38
N ARG A 21 -10.18 -18.74 10.16
CA ARG A 21 -8.97 -18.06 10.58
C ARG A 21 -8.05 -17.94 9.37
N VAL A 22 -7.74 -16.71 8.98
CA VAL A 22 -6.90 -16.42 7.80
C VAL A 22 -5.50 -15.95 8.20
N LEU A 23 -5.34 -15.49 9.46
CA LEU A 23 -4.04 -15.18 10.04
C LEU A 23 -3.99 -15.74 11.46
N ASP A 24 -2.89 -16.41 11.79
CA ASP A 24 -2.69 -17.02 13.12
C ASP A 24 -1.32 -16.67 13.69
N GLY A 25 -1.29 -15.67 14.59
CA GLY A 25 -0.09 -15.28 15.30
C GLY A 25 1.00 -14.61 14.44
N VAL A 26 0.65 -14.04 13.27
CA VAL A 26 1.60 -13.47 12.32
C VAL A 26 2.34 -12.28 12.93
N SER A 27 3.67 -12.28 12.78
CA SER A 27 4.53 -11.19 13.24
C SER A 27 5.45 -10.71 12.13
N LEU A 28 5.59 -9.38 12.00
CA LEU A 28 6.35 -8.71 10.97
C LEU A 28 6.92 -7.40 11.52
N GLN A 29 8.17 -7.10 11.15
CA GLN A 29 8.79 -5.79 11.39
C GLN A 29 9.39 -5.30 10.07
N VAL A 30 9.26 -4.00 9.78
CA VAL A 30 9.83 -3.38 8.59
C VAL A 30 10.50 -2.07 8.98
N ASP A 31 11.77 -1.93 8.64
CA ASP A 31 12.56 -0.73 8.88
C ASP A 31 12.39 0.29 7.74
N ALA A 32 12.73 1.55 8.02
CA ALA A 32 12.77 2.59 7.00
C ALA A 32 13.78 2.22 5.90
N GLY A 33 13.36 2.29 4.64
CA GLY A 33 14.18 1.94 3.48
C GLY A 33 14.20 0.44 3.15
N GLU A 34 13.54 -0.39 3.95
CA GLU A 34 13.42 -1.82 3.71
C GLU A 34 12.21 -2.11 2.79
N VAL A 35 12.41 -3.00 1.83
CA VAL A 35 11.36 -3.59 0.99
C VAL A 35 11.15 -5.03 1.42
N VAL A 36 9.95 -5.36 1.89
CA VAL A 36 9.57 -6.71 2.30
C VAL A 36 8.50 -7.24 1.36
N ALA A 37 8.74 -8.40 0.76
CA ALA A 37 7.73 -9.14 0.01
C ALA A 37 7.07 -10.20 0.89
N VAL A 38 5.75 -10.25 0.87
CA VAL A 38 4.96 -11.31 1.51
C VAL A 38 4.35 -12.17 0.41
N LEU A 39 4.90 -13.38 0.28
CA LEU A 39 4.45 -14.37 -0.69
C LEU A 39 3.46 -15.34 -0.06
N GLY A 40 2.52 -15.82 -0.85
CA GLY A 40 1.56 -16.84 -0.43
C GLY A 40 0.57 -17.16 -1.54
N ARG A 41 -0.12 -18.30 -1.42
CA ARG A 41 -1.16 -18.71 -2.36
C ARG A 41 -2.35 -17.75 -2.33
N SER A 42 -3.19 -17.76 -3.37
CA SER A 42 -4.47 -17.04 -3.33
C SER A 42 -5.29 -17.53 -2.13
N GLY A 43 -5.86 -16.58 -1.37
CA GLY A 43 -6.63 -16.92 -0.16
C GLY A 43 -5.81 -17.16 1.12
N SER A 44 -4.47 -17.05 1.10
CA SER A 44 -3.62 -17.23 2.30
C SER A 44 -3.68 -16.08 3.32
N GLY A 45 -4.48 -15.03 3.06
CA GLY A 45 -4.61 -13.89 3.98
C GLY A 45 -3.69 -12.70 3.70
N LYS A 46 -2.95 -12.67 2.58
CA LYS A 46 -2.01 -11.58 2.23
C LYS A 46 -2.65 -10.19 2.22
N SER A 47 -3.74 -10.02 1.47
CA SER A 47 -4.48 -8.74 1.42
C SER A 47 -5.09 -8.41 2.78
N THR A 48 -5.56 -9.41 3.53
CA THR A 48 -6.03 -9.22 4.91
C THR A 48 -4.91 -8.69 5.81
N LEU A 49 -3.72 -9.29 5.75
CA LEU A 49 -2.56 -8.79 6.49
C LEU A 49 -2.25 -7.33 6.12
N LEU A 50 -2.20 -7.03 4.82
CA LEU A 50 -1.93 -5.68 4.34
C LEU A 50 -2.97 -4.66 4.81
N HIS A 51 -4.26 -5.02 4.78
CA HIS A 51 -5.35 -4.18 5.30
C HIS A 51 -5.21 -3.91 6.80
N LEU A 52 -4.81 -4.91 7.59
CA LEU A 52 -4.56 -4.76 9.02
C LEU A 52 -3.35 -3.86 9.28
N LEU A 53 -2.24 -4.06 8.58
CA LEU A 53 -1.03 -3.26 8.68
C LEU A 53 -1.29 -1.78 8.40
N GLY A 54 -2.16 -1.49 7.44
CA GLY A 54 -2.56 -0.13 7.08
C GLY A 54 -3.76 0.41 7.87
N GLY A 55 -4.33 -0.38 8.78
CA GLY A 55 -5.48 0.04 9.57
C GLY A 55 -6.76 0.25 8.77
N LEU A 56 -6.95 -0.47 7.66
CA LEU A 56 -8.22 -0.57 6.94
C LEU A 56 -9.18 -1.53 7.65
N ASP A 57 -8.62 -2.51 8.36
CA ASP A 57 -9.36 -3.45 9.20
C ASP A 57 -8.67 -3.55 10.58
N THR A 58 -9.30 -4.25 11.53
CA THR A 58 -8.80 -4.45 12.88
C THR A 58 -8.55 -5.93 13.14
N PRO A 59 -7.40 -6.33 13.70
CA PRO A 59 -7.14 -7.73 14.04
C PRO A 59 -8.00 -8.19 15.23
N ASP A 60 -8.27 -9.48 15.33
CA ASP A 60 -8.97 -10.09 16.47
C ASP A 60 -8.04 -10.15 17.69
N ALA A 61 -6.74 -10.39 17.45
CA ALA A 61 -5.70 -10.37 18.49
C ALA A 61 -4.38 -9.85 17.91
N GLY A 62 -3.46 -9.47 18.79
CA GLY A 62 -2.15 -8.93 18.43
C GLY A 62 -2.10 -7.42 18.49
N ARG A 63 -0.97 -6.87 18.03
CA ARG A 63 -0.66 -5.44 18.13
C ARG A 63 0.03 -4.96 16.87
N ILE A 64 -0.36 -3.77 16.37
CA ILE A 64 0.28 -3.11 15.24
C ILE A 64 0.73 -1.71 15.68
N VAL A 65 2.00 -1.40 15.40
CA VAL A 65 2.61 -0.08 15.60
C VAL A 65 3.04 0.45 14.23
N LEU A 66 2.60 1.65 13.90
CA LEU A 66 2.89 2.36 12.68
C LEU A 66 3.45 3.74 12.98
N ALA A 67 4.62 4.09 12.44
CA ALA A 67 5.30 5.35 12.69
C ALA A 67 5.37 5.69 14.20
N GLY A 68 5.73 4.71 15.04
CA GLY A 68 5.84 4.82 16.48
C GLY A 68 4.51 4.88 17.27
N LYS A 69 3.36 4.75 16.58
CA LYS A 69 2.03 4.79 17.20
C LYS A 69 1.32 3.45 17.10
N GLU A 70 0.80 2.96 18.22
CA GLU A 70 -0.09 1.81 18.18
C GLU A 70 -1.40 2.18 17.47
N ILE A 71 -1.75 1.41 16.43
CA ILE A 71 -2.97 1.65 15.64
C ILE A 71 -4.10 0.67 15.96
N THR A 72 -3.80 -0.45 16.59
CA THR A 72 -4.74 -1.55 16.87
C THR A 72 -5.98 -1.11 17.65
N ARG A 73 -5.80 -0.14 18.58
CA ARG A 73 -6.86 0.34 19.48
C ARG A 73 -7.31 1.78 19.19
N GLN A 74 -6.92 2.32 18.02
CA GLN A 74 -7.33 3.68 17.68
C GLN A 74 -8.81 3.72 17.30
N ARG A 75 -9.48 4.81 17.67
CA ARG A 75 -10.84 5.10 17.20
C ARG A 75 -10.83 5.36 15.68
N PRO A 76 -11.92 5.05 14.95
CA PRO A 76 -11.94 5.15 13.47
C PRO A 76 -11.45 6.48 12.90
N ARG A 77 -11.86 7.60 13.52
CA ARG A 77 -11.42 8.95 13.09
C ARG A 77 -9.92 9.19 13.28
N ALA A 78 -9.34 8.72 14.37
CA ALA A 78 -7.90 8.82 14.61
C ALA A 78 -7.12 7.92 13.64
N LEU A 79 -7.62 6.70 13.41
CA LEU A 79 -7.06 5.73 12.49
C LEU A 79 -7.06 6.26 11.05
N ALA A 80 -8.16 6.88 10.60
CA ALA A 80 -8.23 7.52 9.28
C ALA A 80 -7.17 8.63 9.12
N LYS A 81 -6.95 9.44 10.16
CA LYS A 81 -5.90 10.47 10.15
C LYS A 81 -4.49 9.87 10.13
N THR A 82 -4.27 8.76 10.84
CA THR A 82 -3.00 8.02 10.83
C THR A 82 -2.73 7.46 9.44
N ARG A 83 -3.71 6.81 8.81
CA ARG A 83 -3.59 6.33 7.41
C ARG A 83 -3.25 7.45 6.45
N LEU A 84 -4.03 8.54 6.49
CA LEU A 84 -3.85 9.67 5.57
C LEU A 84 -2.41 10.24 5.60
N ARG A 85 -1.77 10.22 6.77
CA ARG A 85 -0.45 10.82 6.96
C ARG A 85 0.70 9.86 6.75
N HIS A 86 0.53 8.61 7.16
CA HIS A 86 1.66 7.70 7.34
C HIS A 86 1.63 6.49 6.39
N VAL A 87 0.51 6.28 5.65
CA VAL A 87 0.37 5.11 4.77
C VAL A 87 0.03 5.54 3.34
N GLY A 88 0.78 5.02 2.38
CA GLY A 88 0.44 5.02 0.96
C GLY A 88 -0.03 3.64 0.54
N PHE A 89 -1.24 3.53 -0.02
CA PHE A 89 -1.74 2.28 -0.56
C PHE A 89 -1.61 2.24 -2.08
N VAL A 90 -1.13 1.12 -2.59
CA VAL A 90 -1.09 0.76 -4.01
C VAL A 90 -1.84 -0.55 -4.19
N PHE A 91 -2.85 -0.58 -5.04
CA PHE A 91 -3.71 -1.74 -5.26
C PHE A 91 -3.58 -2.29 -6.68
N GLN A 92 -3.88 -3.55 -6.88
CA GLN A 92 -3.93 -4.21 -8.17
C GLN A 92 -4.91 -3.52 -9.14
N ALA A 93 -6.09 -3.13 -8.66
CA ALA A 93 -7.14 -2.49 -9.46
C ALA A 93 -7.00 -0.96 -9.55
N PHE A 94 -5.83 -0.39 -9.25
CA PHE A 94 -5.49 1.05 -9.27
C PHE A 94 -6.39 1.92 -8.37
N HIS A 95 -7.69 1.69 -8.33
CA HIS A 95 -8.72 2.44 -7.58
C HIS A 95 -8.65 3.96 -7.83
N LEU A 96 -8.42 4.35 -9.07
CA LEU A 96 -8.57 5.73 -9.49
C LEU A 96 -10.06 6.07 -9.57
N ILE A 97 -10.40 7.31 -9.26
CA ILE A 97 -11.77 7.81 -9.37
C ILE A 97 -11.98 8.21 -10.83
N GLU A 98 -12.92 7.54 -11.50
CA GLU A 98 -13.15 7.66 -12.94
C GLU A 98 -13.59 9.07 -13.39
N GLU A 99 -14.28 9.80 -12.51
CA GLU A 99 -14.75 11.16 -12.77
C GLU A 99 -13.65 12.21 -12.68
N LEU A 100 -12.53 11.89 -12.06
CA LEU A 100 -11.38 12.78 -11.85
C LEU A 100 -10.30 12.56 -12.90
N SER A 101 -9.58 13.64 -13.26
CA SER A 101 -8.36 13.53 -14.03
C SER A 101 -7.24 12.83 -13.23
N GLY A 102 -6.16 12.43 -13.90
CA GLY A 102 -4.98 11.85 -13.24
C GLY A 102 -4.40 12.80 -12.18
N GLU A 103 -4.25 14.10 -12.49
CA GLU A 103 -3.77 15.09 -11.52
C GLU A 103 -4.70 15.23 -10.32
N GLU A 104 -6.02 15.29 -10.54
CA GLU A 104 -7.01 15.38 -9.46
C GLU A 104 -6.99 14.14 -8.58
N ASN A 105 -6.83 12.93 -9.15
CA ASN A 105 -6.66 11.69 -8.39
C ASN A 105 -5.43 11.77 -7.46
N VAL A 106 -4.30 12.25 -7.97
CA VAL A 106 -3.08 12.40 -7.16
C VAL A 106 -3.25 13.46 -6.07
N LEU A 107 -3.94 14.57 -6.37
CA LEU A 107 -4.16 15.68 -5.44
C LEU A 107 -5.17 15.36 -4.34
N MET A 108 -6.11 14.46 -4.60
CA MET A 108 -7.25 14.22 -3.72
C MET A 108 -6.83 13.95 -2.26
N PRO A 109 -5.89 13.05 -1.93
CA PRO A 109 -5.48 12.83 -0.55
C PRO A 109 -4.81 14.04 0.10
N ALA A 110 -4.15 14.89 -0.68
CA ALA A 110 -3.48 16.09 -0.17
C ALA A 110 -4.46 17.20 0.23
N ARG A 111 -5.68 17.18 -0.32
CA ARG A 111 -6.74 18.16 -0.03
C ARG A 111 -7.64 17.75 1.15
N LEU A 112 -7.47 16.52 1.66
CA LEU A 112 -8.28 16.05 2.80
C LEU A 112 -7.88 16.74 4.12
N PRO A 113 -8.84 17.00 5.03
CA PRO A 113 -8.56 17.55 6.34
C PRO A 113 -7.58 16.69 7.13
N GLY A 114 -6.45 17.27 7.52
CA GLY A 114 -5.40 16.56 8.24
C GLY A 114 -4.26 16.02 7.39
N ALA A 115 -4.30 16.24 6.07
CA ALA A 115 -3.16 16.02 5.19
C ALA A 115 -1.94 16.87 5.60
N GLY A 116 -0.76 16.49 5.09
CA GLY A 116 0.47 17.25 5.28
C GLY A 116 0.44 18.61 4.55
N ARG A 117 1.41 19.47 4.88
CA ARG A 117 1.63 20.71 4.12
C ARG A 117 2.31 20.40 2.78
N ASP A 118 2.19 21.32 1.83
CA ASP A 118 2.84 21.23 0.50
C ASP A 118 2.37 20.07 -0.41
N GLY A 119 1.20 19.51 -0.17
CA GLY A 119 0.68 18.37 -0.95
C GLY A 119 0.56 18.69 -2.44
N GLU A 120 0.08 19.88 -2.82
CA GLU A 120 -0.02 20.28 -4.25
C GLU A 120 1.35 20.39 -4.92
N ARG A 121 2.33 21.00 -4.26
CA ARG A 121 3.69 21.07 -4.79
C ARG A 121 4.29 19.68 -4.97
N ARG A 122 4.04 18.78 -4.00
CA ARG A 122 4.53 17.40 -4.05
C ARG A 122 3.82 16.61 -5.15
N ALA A 123 2.52 16.79 -5.35
CA ALA A 123 1.78 16.18 -6.44
C ALA A 123 2.38 16.50 -7.81
N ARG A 124 2.59 17.79 -8.10
CA ARG A 124 3.21 18.22 -9.38
C ARG A 124 4.60 17.64 -9.57
N ARG A 125 5.41 17.61 -8.51
CA ARG A 125 6.75 16.98 -8.56
C ARG A 125 6.65 15.49 -8.86
N LEU A 126 5.80 14.74 -8.17
CA LEU A 126 5.61 13.30 -8.39
C LEU A 126 5.11 13.00 -9.80
N ILE A 127 4.17 13.78 -10.32
CA ILE A 127 3.69 13.65 -11.70
C ILE A 127 4.85 13.81 -12.69
N GLY A 128 5.72 14.80 -12.48
CA GLY A 128 6.92 14.97 -13.32
C GLY A 128 7.94 13.84 -13.18
N GLU A 129 8.29 13.48 -11.95
CA GLU A 129 9.27 12.40 -11.65
C GLU A 129 8.83 11.03 -12.20
N LEU A 130 7.53 10.77 -12.27
CA LEU A 130 6.96 9.52 -12.79
C LEU A 130 6.62 9.55 -14.28
N GLY A 131 6.99 10.62 -15.00
CA GLY A 131 6.76 10.76 -16.44
C GLY A 131 5.29 10.85 -16.82
N LEU A 132 4.46 11.49 -15.99
CA LEU A 132 3.01 11.55 -16.16
C LEU A 132 2.49 12.92 -16.61
N THR A 133 3.37 13.90 -16.85
CA THR A 133 3.00 15.28 -17.14
C THR A 133 2.04 15.40 -18.32
N GLU A 134 2.33 14.72 -19.42
CA GLU A 134 1.55 14.80 -20.67
C GLU A 134 0.16 14.16 -20.54
N ILE A 135 -0.02 13.27 -19.58
CA ILE A 135 -1.25 12.51 -19.43
C ILE A 135 -2.04 12.87 -18.15
N ALA A 136 -1.50 13.73 -17.32
CA ALA A 136 -2.08 14.08 -16.01
C ALA A 136 -3.50 14.69 -16.11
N GLY A 137 -3.82 15.36 -17.23
CA GLY A 137 -5.16 15.89 -17.50
C GLY A 137 -6.18 14.87 -17.98
N ARG A 138 -5.76 13.66 -18.35
CA ARG A 138 -6.66 12.61 -18.86
C ARG A 138 -7.38 11.90 -17.72
N ARG A 139 -8.53 11.29 -18.04
CA ARG A 139 -9.28 10.44 -17.11
C ARG A 139 -8.78 8.99 -17.13
N PRO A 140 -9.04 8.18 -16.08
CA PRO A 140 -8.53 6.81 -15.99
C PRO A 140 -8.80 5.94 -17.22
N HIS A 141 -10.02 5.99 -17.79
CA HIS A 141 -10.39 5.20 -18.97
C HIS A 141 -9.64 5.58 -20.25
N GLU A 142 -8.94 6.72 -20.29
CA GLU A 142 -8.11 7.18 -21.41
C GLU A 142 -6.63 6.78 -21.25
N LEU A 143 -6.28 6.05 -20.18
CA LEU A 143 -4.92 5.73 -19.78
C LEU A 143 -4.65 4.24 -19.88
N SER A 144 -3.42 3.88 -20.25
CA SER A 144 -2.94 2.50 -20.15
C SER A 144 -2.84 2.03 -18.70
N GLY A 145 -2.87 0.71 -18.47
CA GLY A 145 -2.75 0.16 -17.12
C GLY A 145 -1.47 0.61 -16.39
N GLY A 146 -0.35 0.68 -17.11
CA GLY A 146 0.91 1.15 -16.54
C GLY A 146 0.88 2.63 -16.13
N GLU A 147 0.20 3.50 -16.91
CA GLU A 147 -0.01 4.91 -16.56
C GLU A 147 -0.93 5.04 -15.35
N GLN A 148 -2.02 4.28 -15.32
CA GLN A 148 -2.94 4.26 -14.17
C GLN A 148 -2.22 3.82 -12.88
N GLN A 149 -1.39 2.78 -12.95
CA GLN A 149 -0.63 2.31 -11.80
C GLN A 149 0.39 3.35 -11.31
N ARG A 150 1.11 4.01 -12.21
CA ARG A 150 2.02 5.09 -11.83
C ARG A 150 1.27 6.27 -11.19
N LEU A 151 0.07 6.63 -11.67
CA LEU A 151 -0.79 7.62 -11.02
C LEU A 151 -1.25 7.17 -9.64
N ALA A 152 -1.63 5.89 -9.47
CA ALA A 152 -1.99 5.32 -8.17
C ALA A 152 -0.80 5.37 -7.19
N ILE A 153 0.43 5.14 -7.66
CA ILE A 153 1.64 5.29 -6.85
C ILE A 153 1.89 6.77 -6.50
N ALA A 154 1.76 7.70 -7.46
CA ALA A 154 1.87 9.14 -7.18
C ALA A 154 0.87 9.57 -6.11
N ARG A 155 -0.38 9.12 -6.21
CA ARG A 155 -1.43 9.36 -5.21
C ARG A 155 -1.06 8.79 -3.84
N ALA A 156 -0.50 7.58 -3.80
CA ALA A 156 -0.05 6.95 -2.56
C ALA A 156 1.07 7.75 -1.87
N LEU A 157 1.93 8.41 -2.64
CA LEU A 157 3.10 9.14 -2.15
C LEU A 157 2.86 10.61 -1.83
N VAL A 158 1.72 11.18 -2.21
CA VAL A 158 1.47 12.64 -2.15
C VAL A 158 1.56 13.23 -0.74
N ASN A 159 1.18 12.49 0.28
CA ASN A 159 1.27 12.93 1.68
C ASN A 159 2.61 12.58 2.36
N ASP A 160 3.60 12.12 1.59
CA ASP A 160 4.94 11.72 2.07
C ASP A 160 4.89 10.66 3.18
N PRO A 161 4.22 9.52 2.93
CA PRO A 161 4.04 8.49 3.94
C PRO A 161 5.36 7.81 4.29
N GLU A 162 5.50 7.33 5.53
CA GLU A 162 6.63 6.51 5.97
C GLU A 162 6.51 5.06 5.52
N VAL A 163 5.28 4.59 5.25
CA VAL A 163 5.00 3.20 4.85
C VAL A 163 4.22 3.18 3.54
N VAL A 164 4.63 2.33 2.61
CA VAL A 164 3.90 2.01 1.39
C VAL A 164 3.48 0.55 1.43
N LEU A 165 2.19 0.30 1.27
CA LEU A 165 1.57 -1.01 1.27
C LEU A 165 1.04 -1.30 -0.14
N ALA A 166 1.58 -2.31 -0.80
CA ALA A 166 1.24 -2.66 -2.17
C ALA A 166 0.60 -4.05 -2.24
N ASP A 167 -0.64 -4.11 -2.72
CA ASP A 167 -1.40 -5.35 -2.93
C ASP A 167 -1.39 -5.72 -4.41
N GLU A 168 -0.66 -6.78 -4.78
CA GLU A 168 -0.49 -7.30 -6.15
C GLU A 168 -0.22 -6.16 -7.17
N PRO A 169 0.80 -5.30 -6.96
CA PRO A 169 0.95 -4.04 -7.68
C PRO A 169 1.21 -4.19 -9.19
N THR A 170 1.51 -5.40 -9.65
CA THR A 170 1.83 -5.74 -11.05
C THR A 170 0.79 -6.64 -11.70
N GLY A 171 -0.17 -7.18 -10.94
CA GLY A 171 -1.07 -8.25 -11.37
C GLY A 171 -2.00 -7.91 -12.55
N ASN A 172 -2.18 -6.64 -12.91
CA ASN A 172 -2.97 -6.19 -14.06
C ASN A 172 -2.11 -5.53 -15.15
N LEU A 173 -0.77 -5.74 -15.12
CA LEU A 173 0.16 -5.10 -16.03
C LEU A 173 0.86 -6.13 -16.92
N ASP A 174 1.25 -5.69 -18.11
CA ASP A 174 2.22 -6.43 -18.91
C ASP A 174 3.61 -6.42 -18.25
N GLN A 175 4.49 -7.32 -18.70
CA GLN A 175 5.80 -7.52 -18.11
C GLN A 175 6.66 -6.24 -18.07
N GLY A 176 6.62 -5.41 -19.11
CA GLY A 176 7.41 -4.17 -19.19
C GLY A 176 6.94 -3.11 -18.18
N ASN A 177 5.61 -2.90 -18.12
CA ASN A 177 5.02 -1.98 -17.15
C ASN A 177 5.19 -2.52 -15.71
N GLY A 178 5.05 -3.83 -15.51
CA GLY A 178 5.29 -4.48 -14.21
C GLY A 178 6.72 -4.24 -13.70
N ALA A 179 7.73 -4.47 -14.54
CA ALA A 179 9.13 -4.21 -14.20
C ALA A 179 9.37 -2.74 -13.82
N THR A 180 8.75 -1.80 -14.55
CA THR A 180 8.83 -0.35 -14.25
C THR A 180 8.23 -0.03 -12.88
N VAL A 181 7.07 -0.60 -12.55
CA VAL A 181 6.40 -0.41 -11.25
C VAL A 181 7.24 -1.00 -10.11
N LEU A 182 7.79 -2.19 -10.28
CA LEU A 182 8.67 -2.81 -9.28
C LEU A 182 9.95 -1.99 -9.05
N ALA A 183 10.59 -1.51 -10.11
CA ALA A 183 11.75 -0.64 -10.00
C ALA A 183 11.42 0.67 -9.24
N LEU A 184 10.24 1.24 -9.48
CA LEU A 184 9.75 2.41 -8.77
C LEU A 184 9.57 2.12 -7.28
N LEU A 185 8.89 1.03 -6.91
CA LEU A 185 8.72 0.64 -5.50
C LEU A 185 10.06 0.40 -4.82
N ARG A 186 11.02 -0.25 -5.51
CA ARG A 186 12.39 -0.44 -5.00
C ARG A 186 13.15 0.87 -4.80
N SER A 187 12.86 1.88 -5.58
CA SER A 187 13.51 3.20 -5.47
C SER A 187 13.07 4.02 -4.24
N LEU A 188 12.02 3.62 -3.55
CA LEU A 188 11.46 4.34 -2.39
C LEU A 188 12.31 4.18 -1.10
N ARG A 189 13.62 4.39 -1.18
CA ARG A 189 14.66 4.10 -0.18
C ARG A 189 14.51 4.77 1.19
N ARG A 190 13.57 5.70 1.35
CA ARG A 190 13.32 6.36 2.64
C ARG A 190 12.10 5.82 3.35
N ARG A 191 11.35 4.90 2.72
CA ARG A 191 10.09 4.37 3.20
C ARG A 191 10.19 2.88 3.46
N ALA A 192 9.45 2.39 4.43
CA ALA A 192 9.17 0.97 4.54
C ALA A 192 8.18 0.58 3.44
N VAL A 193 8.49 -0.45 2.66
CA VAL A 193 7.61 -0.95 1.59
C VAL A 193 7.25 -2.39 1.88
N VAL A 194 5.95 -2.69 1.93
CA VAL A 194 5.44 -4.06 2.02
C VAL A 194 4.68 -4.38 0.74
N ILE A 195 5.13 -5.41 0.03
CA ILE A 195 4.48 -5.89 -1.20
C ILE A 195 3.87 -7.26 -0.90
N VAL A 196 2.58 -7.40 -1.02
CA VAL A 196 1.94 -8.73 -0.97
C VAL A 196 1.65 -9.18 -2.40
N THR A 197 2.08 -10.38 -2.74
CA THR A 197 1.95 -10.91 -4.09
C THR A 197 2.12 -12.42 -4.14
N HIS A 198 1.80 -13.02 -5.27
CA HIS A 198 2.15 -14.40 -5.61
C HIS A 198 3.26 -14.47 -6.69
N GLU A 199 3.71 -13.32 -7.21
CA GLU A 199 4.70 -13.21 -8.27
C GLU A 199 6.14 -13.24 -7.70
N THR A 200 7.01 -14.02 -8.32
CA THR A 200 8.41 -14.17 -7.93
C THR A 200 9.27 -12.95 -8.26
N GLU A 201 8.88 -12.20 -9.29
CA GLU A 201 9.55 -10.97 -9.72
C GLU A 201 9.51 -9.89 -8.64
N ALA A 202 8.41 -9.78 -7.93
CA ALA A 202 8.30 -8.85 -6.80
C ALA A 202 9.17 -9.29 -5.61
N ALA A 203 9.38 -10.60 -5.43
CA ALA A 203 10.30 -11.12 -4.43
C ALA A 203 11.76 -10.77 -4.76
N ALA A 204 12.12 -10.72 -6.06
CA ALA A 204 13.49 -10.41 -6.49
C ALA A 204 13.93 -8.98 -6.16
N ILE A 205 13.01 -8.03 -6.00
CA ILE A 205 13.33 -6.65 -5.61
C ILE A 205 13.34 -6.43 -4.10
N ALA A 206 12.84 -7.39 -3.31
CA ALA A 206 12.73 -7.27 -1.87
C ALA A 206 14.08 -7.52 -1.17
N ASP A 207 14.29 -6.83 -0.07
CA ASP A 207 15.43 -7.07 0.83
C ASP A 207 15.20 -8.35 1.66
N ARG A 208 13.90 -8.68 1.91
CA ARG A 208 13.49 -9.86 2.66
C ARG A 208 12.16 -10.38 2.14
N VAL A 209 12.02 -11.70 2.13
CA VAL A 209 10.80 -12.39 1.73
C VAL A 209 10.21 -13.12 2.92
N LEU A 210 8.91 -12.98 3.12
CA LEU A 210 8.12 -13.72 4.07
C LEU A 210 7.14 -14.61 3.33
N HIS A 211 6.99 -15.84 3.78
CA HIS A 211 6.00 -16.76 3.23
C HIS A 211 4.82 -16.87 4.20
N LEU A 212 3.65 -16.42 3.73
CA LEU A 212 2.41 -16.60 4.47
C LEU A 212 1.84 -17.98 4.08
N GLN A 213 1.90 -18.92 5.02
CA GLN A 213 1.29 -20.24 4.87
C GLN A 213 -0.20 -20.13 5.22
N ASP A 214 -1.00 -21.04 4.67
CA ASP A 214 -2.42 -21.15 5.03
C ASP A 214 -2.52 -21.42 6.53
N GLY A 215 -3.29 -20.58 7.25
CA GLY A 215 -3.48 -20.65 8.70
C GLY A 215 -4.22 -21.90 9.15
#